data_12105dc817729e1ea765919b4e98565a
#
_entry.id   12105dc817729e1ea765919b4e98565a
#
_cell.length_a   1.000
_cell.length_b   1.000
_cell.length_c   1.000
_cell.angle_alpha   90.00
_cell.angle_beta   90.00
_cell.angle_gamma   90.00
#
_symmetry.space_group_name_H-M   'P 1'
#
loop_
_entity.id
_entity.type
_entity.pdbx_description
1 polymer ?
#
loop_
_entity_poly.entity_id
_entity_poly.type
_entity_poly.pdbx_seq_one_letter_code
_entity_poly.pdbx_strand_id
1 'polypeptide(L)'
;MNFLELAADRYSVRKFKNQPIEEEKLEKIIEAARLAPTACNNQPQKIYVVKSEEKRMALAEVCQCTFDAPVIMAIGYDVERSWKNKLMPGYQSGETDAAIVCTHMMFEAWEQGIGSCWVGWFNADQVEEVLELPEHVVISALLPMGYPEEGVQPANLHTMYRDNSDMVEIL
;
A
#
# COMPACT_ATOMS: atom_id res chain seq x y z
N MET A 1 -15.31 5.62 -13.50
CA MET A 1 -15.83 4.32 -12.97
C MET A 1 -16.52 4.61 -11.64
N ASN A 2 -17.62 3.91 -11.28
CA ASN A 2 -18.12 4.03 -9.90
C ASN A 2 -17.27 3.19 -8.96
N PHE A 3 -17.42 3.40 -7.64
CA PHE A 3 -16.54 2.75 -6.66
C PHE A 3 -16.62 1.21 -6.69
N LEU A 4 -17.80 0.64 -6.86
CA LEU A 4 -17.95 -0.82 -6.90
C LEU A 4 -17.34 -1.42 -8.16
N GLU A 5 -17.47 -0.75 -9.30
CA GLU A 5 -16.79 -1.15 -10.54
C GLU A 5 -15.26 -1.09 -10.37
N LEU A 6 -14.74 0.00 -9.81
CA LEU A 6 -13.32 0.17 -9.53
C LEU A 6 -12.79 -0.92 -8.59
N ALA A 7 -13.53 -1.23 -7.53
CA ALA A 7 -13.16 -2.24 -6.55
C ALA A 7 -13.16 -3.66 -7.12
N ALA A 8 -14.10 -3.96 -8.02
CA ALA A 8 -14.18 -5.25 -8.71
C ALA A 8 -13.11 -5.42 -9.78
N ASP A 9 -12.78 -4.35 -10.49
CA ASP A 9 -11.83 -4.37 -11.61
C ASP A 9 -10.36 -4.41 -11.12
N ARG A 10 -10.04 -3.74 -10.00
CA ARG A 10 -8.69 -3.69 -9.44
C ARG A 10 -8.21 -5.07 -8.98
N TYR A 11 -7.03 -5.47 -9.44
CA TYR A 11 -6.37 -6.69 -8.95
C TYR A 11 -4.89 -6.45 -8.60
N SER A 12 -4.27 -7.41 -7.91
CA SER A 12 -2.85 -7.37 -7.55
C SER A 12 -1.97 -7.66 -8.76
N VAL A 13 -1.38 -6.61 -9.32
CA VAL A 13 -0.45 -6.70 -10.45
C VAL A 13 0.95 -7.05 -9.93
N ARG A 14 1.61 -8.03 -10.56
CA ARG A 14 2.93 -8.54 -10.18
C ARG A 14 3.92 -8.61 -11.35
N LYS A 15 3.57 -7.99 -12.47
CA LYS A 15 4.44 -7.82 -13.64
C LYS A 15 4.20 -6.43 -14.21
N PHE A 16 5.26 -5.66 -14.32
CA PHE A 16 5.21 -4.26 -14.69
C PHE A 16 6.06 -3.98 -15.90
N LYS A 17 5.62 -3.05 -16.75
CA LYS A 17 6.43 -2.48 -17.82
C LYS A 17 7.58 -1.69 -17.21
N ASN A 18 8.74 -1.72 -17.85
CA ASN A 18 9.83 -0.80 -17.51
C ASN A 18 9.53 0.59 -18.09
N GLN A 19 8.51 1.22 -17.53
CA GLN A 19 8.02 2.55 -17.92
C GLN A 19 7.86 3.40 -16.66
N PRO A 20 8.42 4.60 -16.61
CA PRO A 20 8.23 5.51 -15.49
C PRO A 20 6.75 5.90 -15.35
N ILE A 21 6.33 6.13 -14.11
CA ILE A 21 5.02 6.70 -13.81
C ILE A 21 5.17 8.22 -13.86
N GLU A 22 4.24 8.90 -14.52
CA GLU A 22 4.21 10.36 -14.61
C GLU A 22 4.03 10.98 -13.21
N GLU A 23 4.72 12.06 -12.95
CA GLU A 23 4.70 12.74 -11.65
C GLU A 23 3.28 13.16 -11.24
N GLU A 24 2.48 13.65 -12.19
CA GLU A 24 1.08 14.03 -11.94
C GLU A 24 0.23 12.86 -11.41
N LYS A 25 0.47 11.63 -11.89
CA LYS A 25 -0.23 10.44 -11.39
C LYS A 25 0.23 10.06 -9.99
N LEU A 26 1.54 10.15 -9.71
CA LEU A 26 2.08 9.92 -8.38
C LEU A 26 1.52 10.93 -7.37
N GLU A 27 1.41 12.20 -7.75
CA GLU A 27 0.81 13.24 -6.92
C GLU A 27 -0.66 12.94 -6.57
N LYS A 28 -1.46 12.45 -7.53
CA LYS A 28 -2.85 12.03 -7.27
C LYS A 28 -2.92 10.85 -6.29
N ILE A 29 -2.05 9.86 -6.46
CA ILE A 29 -1.96 8.71 -5.55
C ILE A 29 -1.57 9.16 -4.13
N ILE A 30 -0.65 10.10 -4.00
CA ILE A 30 -0.25 10.68 -2.71
C ILE A 30 -1.39 11.53 -2.13
N GLU A 31 -2.13 12.26 -2.96
CA GLU A 31 -3.31 13.01 -2.51
C GLU A 31 -4.40 12.10 -1.97
N ALA A 32 -4.65 10.94 -2.60
CA ALA A 32 -5.57 9.94 -2.07
C ALA A 32 -5.14 9.45 -0.66
N ALA A 33 -3.84 9.29 -0.43
CA ALA A 33 -3.30 8.98 0.89
C ALA A 33 -3.57 10.09 1.92
N ARG A 34 -3.46 11.35 1.52
CA ARG A 34 -3.73 12.53 2.37
C ARG A 34 -5.20 12.64 2.75
N LEU A 35 -6.10 12.24 1.84
CA LEU A 35 -7.55 12.28 2.04
C LEU A 35 -8.10 11.09 2.85
N ALA A 36 -7.31 10.06 3.04
CA ALA A 36 -7.69 8.88 3.80
C ALA A 36 -8.00 9.22 5.27
N PRO A 37 -9.06 8.67 5.87
CA PRO A 37 -9.35 8.90 7.28
C PRO A 37 -8.35 8.19 8.18
N THR A 38 -8.04 8.81 9.32
CA THR A 38 -7.21 8.26 10.38
C THR A 38 -7.87 8.43 11.75
N ALA A 39 -7.50 7.63 12.72
CA ALA A 39 -8.04 7.72 14.07
C ALA A 39 -7.82 9.13 14.64
N CYS A 40 -8.91 9.78 15.07
CA CYS A 40 -8.92 11.16 15.56
C CYS A 40 -8.27 12.19 14.61
N ASN A 41 -8.15 11.87 13.34
CA ASN A 41 -7.42 12.67 12.34
C ASN A 41 -5.97 12.99 12.76
N ASN A 42 -5.33 12.06 13.46
CA ASN A 42 -3.94 12.24 13.92
C ASN A 42 -2.93 12.21 12.78
N GLN A 43 -3.30 11.65 11.62
CA GLN A 43 -2.50 11.60 10.39
C GLN A 43 -1.07 11.07 10.65
N PRO A 44 -0.93 9.87 11.24
CA PRO A 44 0.37 9.29 11.56
C PRO A 44 1.10 8.73 10.34
N GLN A 45 0.43 8.61 9.20
CA GLN A 45 0.97 7.95 8.00
C GLN A 45 2.29 8.58 7.55
N LYS A 46 3.21 7.71 7.18
CA LYS A 46 4.48 8.02 6.51
C LYS A 46 4.54 7.26 5.20
N ILE A 47 4.88 7.96 4.12
CA ILE A 47 4.96 7.38 2.79
C ILE A 47 6.31 7.73 2.20
N TYR A 48 7.04 6.69 1.81
CA TYR A 48 8.35 6.83 1.17
C TYR A 48 8.24 6.34 -0.28
N VAL A 49 8.49 7.24 -1.21
CA VAL A 49 8.41 6.96 -2.65
C VAL A 49 9.79 6.54 -3.15
N VAL A 50 9.99 5.25 -3.31
CA VAL A 50 11.28 4.68 -3.74
C VAL A 50 11.30 4.56 -5.26
N LYS A 51 12.03 5.49 -5.91
CA LYS A 51 12.17 5.57 -7.38
C LYS A 51 13.60 5.21 -7.82
N SER A 52 14.63 5.44 -7.00
CA SER A 52 16.00 5.14 -7.38
C SER A 52 16.23 3.65 -7.55
N GLU A 53 16.93 3.27 -8.60
CA GLU A 53 17.26 1.87 -8.90
C GLU A 53 18.03 1.23 -7.73
N GLU A 54 19.01 1.95 -7.18
CA GLU A 54 19.81 1.50 -6.05
C GLU A 54 18.95 1.06 -4.85
N LYS A 55 18.04 1.93 -4.39
CA LYS A 55 17.15 1.62 -3.24
C LYS A 55 16.14 0.52 -3.58
N ARG A 56 15.62 0.46 -4.82
CA ARG A 56 14.72 -0.63 -5.25
C ARG A 56 15.43 -1.98 -5.28
N MET A 57 16.69 -2.02 -5.74
CA MET A 57 17.50 -3.24 -5.70
C MET A 57 17.81 -3.66 -4.27
N ALA A 58 18.18 -2.74 -3.39
CA ALA A 58 18.40 -3.04 -1.98
C ALA A 58 17.12 -3.56 -1.28
N LEU A 59 15.95 -3.01 -1.60
CA LEU A 59 14.67 -3.56 -1.12
C LEU A 59 14.39 -4.97 -1.67
N ALA A 60 14.80 -5.28 -2.90
CA ALA A 60 14.61 -6.61 -3.49
C ALA A 60 15.45 -7.69 -2.81
N GLU A 61 16.56 -7.33 -2.16
CA GLU A 61 17.38 -8.26 -1.37
C GLU A 61 16.68 -8.68 -0.05
N VAL A 62 15.87 -7.79 0.53
CA VAL A 62 15.17 -8.03 1.81
C VAL A 62 13.67 -8.35 1.62
N CYS A 63 13.12 -8.16 0.43
CA CYS A 63 11.74 -8.49 0.09
C CYS A 63 11.63 -9.07 -1.32
N GLN A 64 11.28 -10.35 -1.44
CA GLN A 64 11.14 -11.04 -2.73
C GLN A 64 9.93 -10.56 -3.56
N CYS A 65 9.03 -9.79 -2.96
CA CYS A 65 7.77 -9.35 -3.59
C CYS A 65 7.83 -7.90 -4.09
N THR A 66 8.98 -7.43 -4.54
CA THR A 66 9.13 -6.11 -5.20
C THR A 66 8.71 -6.14 -6.67
N PHE A 67 8.72 -7.35 -7.30
CA PHE A 67 8.26 -7.61 -8.67
C PHE A 67 8.94 -6.71 -9.73
N ASP A 68 10.17 -6.28 -9.49
CA ASP A 68 10.94 -5.35 -10.35
C ASP A 68 10.14 -4.07 -10.71
N ALA A 69 9.23 -3.66 -9.83
CA ALA A 69 8.38 -2.51 -10.05
C ALA A 69 9.20 -1.22 -10.21
N PRO A 70 8.83 -0.32 -11.15
CA PRO A 70 9.56 0.94 -11.36
C PRO A 70 9.44 1.91 -10.18
N VAL A 71 8.42 1.76 -9.35
CA VAL A 71 8.21 2.53 -8.12
C VAL A 71 7.75 1.57 -7.01
N ILE A 72 8.29 1.74 -5.81
CA ILE A 72 7.81 1.08 -4.60
C ILE A 72 7.42 2.17 -3.60
N MET A 73 6.16 2.18 -3.16
CA MET A 73 5.76 3.00 -2.02
C MET A 73 5.94 2.17 -0.75
N ALA A 74 6.74 2.63 0.21
CA ALA A 74 6.78 2.07 1.54
C ALA A 74 5.84 2.89 2.43
N ILE A 75 4.80 2.22 2.94
CA ILE A 75 3.74 2.85 3.71
C ILE A 75 3.86 2.39 5.15
N GLY A 76 3.98 3.33 6.04
CA GLY A 76 4.07 3.10 7.46
C GLY A 76 3.42 4.21 8.26
N TYR A 77 3.77 4.27 9.53
CA TYR A 77 3.25 5.25 10.46
C TYR A 77 4.28 5.68 11.50
N ASP A 78 4.07 6.85 12.02
CA ASP A 78 4.80 7.44 13.14
C ASP A 78 4.11 6.98 14.45
N VAL A 79 4.81 6.18 15.26
CA VAL A 79 4.28 5.64 16.52
C VAL A 79 3.97 6.71 17.55
N GLU A 80 4.65 7.86 17.49
CA GLU A 80 4.43 8.97 18.41
C GLU A 80 3.12 9.71 18.10
N ARG A 81 2.73 9.77 16.82
CA ARG A 81 1.51 10.41 16.32
C ARG A 81 0.29 9.50 16.31
N SER A 82 0.49 8.18 16.36
CA SER A 82 -0.59 7.21 16.34
C SER A 82 -1.53 7.40 17.52
N TRP A 83 -2.82 7.30 17.27
CA TRP A 83 -3.82 7.33 18.34
C TRP A 83 -3.66 6.12 19.25
N LYS A 84 -3.69 6.36 20.56
CA LYS A 84 -3.55 5.35 21.61
C LYS A 84 -4.88 5.16 22.33
N ASN A 85 -5.36 3.91 22.38
CA ASN A 85 -6.62 3.59 23.04
C ASN A 85 -6.45 3.57 24.57
N LYS A 86 -7.05 4.54 25.26
CA LYS A 86 -7.00 4.64 26.72
C LYS A 86 -7.74 3.50 27.45
N LEU A 87 -8.71 2.87 26.76
CA LEU A 87 -9.50 1.74 27.31
C LEU A 87 -8.81 0.40 27.05
N MET A 88 -7.78 0.36 26.23
CA MET A 88 -7.06 -0.85 25.80
C MET A 88 -5.55 -0.56 25.80
N PRO A 89 -4.92 -0.57 26.97
CA PRO A 89 -3.49 -0.26 27.07
C PRO A 89 -2.64 -1.12 26.14
N GLY A 90 -1.71 -0.48 25.42
CA GLY A 90 -0.85 -1.12 24.42
C GLY A 90 -1.42 -1.13 23.00
N TYR A 91 -2.70 -0.82 22.80
CA TYR A 91 -3.26 -0.68 21.45
C TYR A 91 -3.05 0.73 20.90
N GLN A 92 -2.58 0.79 19.66
CA GLN A 92 -2.47 2.02 18.85
C GLN A 92 -3.02 1.79 17.44
N SER A 93 -3.47 2.86 16.79
CA SER A 93 -4.13 2.77 15.48
C SER A 93 -3.17 2.76 14.28
N GLY A 94 -1.88 2.92 14.48
CA GLY A 94 -0.92 3.22 13.41
C GLY A 94 -0.97 2.24 12.24
N GLU A 95 -0.96 0.94 12.51
CA GLU A 95 -1.06 -0.10 11.47
C GLU A 95 -2.41 -0.03 10.74
N THR A 96 -3.51 0.16 11.48
CA THR A 96 -4.85 0.31 10.89
C THR A 96 -4.93 1.55 10.01
N ASP A 97 -4.42 2.69 10.49
CA ASP A 97 -4.40 3.95 9.74
C ASP A 97 -3.56 3.79 8.46
N ALA A 98 -2.37 3.17 8.55
CA ALA A 98 -1.52 2.89 7.39
C ALA A 98 -2.21 1.96 6.38
N ALA A 99 -2.97 0.96 6.84
CA ALA A 99 -3.74 0.06 5.99
C ALA A 99 -4.86 0.79 5.23
N ILE A 100 -5.58 1.68 5.89
CA ILE A 100 -6.61 2.52 5.27
C ILE A 100 -5.98 3.41 4.20
N VAL A 101 -4.87 4.09 4.52
CA VAL A 101 -4.12 4.94 3.59
C VAL A 101 -3.65 4.15 2.37
N CYS A 102 -3.02 3.00 2.56
CA CYS A 102 -2.56 2.13 1.48
C CYS A 102 -3.72 1.70 0.56
N THR A 103 -4.89 1.40 1.14
CA THR A 103 -6.09 1.05 0.37
C THR A 103 -6.55 2.20 -0.54
N HIS A 104 -6.57 3.44 -0.04
CA HIS A 104 -6.89 4.62 -0.85
C HIS A 104 -5.89 4.80 -2.00
N MET A 105 -4.60 4.64 -1.71
CA MET A 105 -3.55 4.72 -2.73
C MET A 105 -3.72 3.65 -3.82
N MET A 106 -4.08 2.42 -3.45
CA MET A 106 -4.31 1.33 -4.42
C MET A 106 -5.46 1.63 -5.37
N PHE A 107 -6.57 2.17 -4.87
CA PHE A 107 -7.72 2.52 -5.72
C PHE A 107 -7.40 3.70 -6.64
N GLU A 108 -6.76 4.74 -6.13
CA GLU A 108 -6.35 5.87 -6.97
C GLU A 108 -5.31 5.45 -8.02
N ALA A 109 -4.33 4.61 -7.66
CA ALA A 109 -3.38 4.07 -8.62
C ALA A 109 -4.11 3.37 -9.78
N TRP A 110 -5.09 2.52 -9.47
CA TRP A 110 -5.88 1.82 -10.47
C TRP A 110 -6.69 2.77 -11.35
N GLU A 111 -7.32 3.79 -10.78
CA GLU A 111 -8.04 4.83 -11.54
C GLU A 111 -7.10 5.60 -12.50
N GLN A 112 -5.82 5.77 -12.14
CA GLN A 112 -4.79 6.36 -13.00
C GLN A 112 -4.19 5.37 -14.02
N GLY A 113 -4.69 4.11 -14.08
CA GLY A 113 -4.17 3.05 -14.94
C GLY A 113 -2.85 2.46 -14.45
N ILE A 114 -2.51 2.63 -13.18
CA ILE A 114 -1.31 2.10 -12.54
C ILE A 114 -1.69 0.86 -11.73
N GLY A 115 -1.10 -0.29 -12.09
CA GLY A 115 -1.23 -1.51 -11.32
C GLY A 115 -0.40 -1.46 -10.04
N SER A 116 -0.87 -2.14 -9.00
CA SER A 116 -0.13 -2.26 -7.74
C SER A 116 -0.39 -3.60 -7.07
N CYS A 117 0.46 -3.96 -6.10
CA CYS A 117 0.25 -5.12 -5.25
C CYS A 117 0.56 -4.75 -3.80
N TRP A 118 -0.40 -4.98 -2.88
CA TRP A 118 -0.12 -4.87 -1.45
C TRP A 118 0.78 -6.02 -1.01
N VAL A 119 1.93 -5.71 -0.45
CA VAL A 119 2.89 -6.68 0.07
C VAL A 119 3.04 -6.47 1.58
N GLY A 120 2.74 -7.53 2.34
CA GLY A 120 2.99 -7.63 3.78
C GLY A 120 4.02 -8.71 4.13
N TRP A 121 4.57 -9.41 3.13
CA TRP A 121 5.55 -10.47 3.35
C TRP A 121 6.97 -9.95 3.25
N PHE A 122 7.40 -9.25 4.28
CA PHE A 122 8.77 -8.74 4.46
C PHE A 122 9.08 -8.61 5.96
N ASN A 123 10.36 -8.43 6.30
CA ASN A 123 10.78 -8.03 7.63
C ASN A 123 10.83 -6.49 7.68
N ALA A 124 10.02 -5.87 8.56
CA ALA A 124 9.91 -4.42 8.66
C ALA A 124 11.24 -3.77 9.06
N ASP A 125 11.95 -4.34 10.05
CA ASP A 125 13.25 -3.80 10.53
C ASP A 125 14.28 -3.74 9.39
N GLN A 126 14.32 -4.77 8.53
CA GLN A 126 15.24 -4.78 7.38
C GLN A 126 14.87 -3.74 6.31
N VAL A 127 13.59 -3.53 6.06
CA VAL A 127 13.10 -2.49 5.13
C VAL A 127 13.40 -1.10 5.68
N GLU A 128 13.18 -0.89 6.97
CA GLU A 128 13.46 0.36 7.68
C GLU A 128 14.96 0.68 7.66
N GLU A 129 15.82 -0.31 7.86
CA GLU A 129 17.28 -0.17 7.74
C GLU A 129 17.71 0.21 6.33
N VAL A 130 17.22 -0.50 5.29
CA VAL A 130 17.52 -0.21 3.88
C VAL A 130 17.10 1.21 3.49
N LEU A 131 15.96 1.67 4.02
CA LEU A 131 15.44 3.01 3.74
C LEU A 131 16.01 4.09 4.67
N GLU A 132 16.81 3.71 5.68
CA GLU A 132 17.43 4.61 6.67
C GLU A 132 16.37 5.44 7.42
N LEU A 133 15.32 4.75 7.89
CA LEU A 133 14.18 5.41 8.51
C LEU A 133 14.43 5.74 9.99
N PRO A 134 13.76 6.77 10.53
CA PRO A 134 13.80 7.07 11.97
C PRO A 134 13.18 5.94 12.80
N GLU A 135 13.69 5.67 14.00
CA GLU A 135 13.23 4.62 14.92
C GLU A 135 11.74 4.69 15.30
N HIS A 136 11.15 5.89 15.24
CA HIS A 136 9.73 6.09 15.54
C HIS A 136 8.80 5.81 14.35
N VAL A 137 9.32 5.40 13.21
CA VAL A 137 8.55 5.04 12.01
C VAL A 137 8.55 3.54 11.82
N VAL A 138 7.37 2.96 11.67
CA VAL A 138 7.18 1.53 11.41
C VAL A 138 6.55 1.34 10.05
N ILE A 139 7.14 0.47 9.21
CA ILE A 139 6.59 0.14 7.89
C ILE A 139 5.59 -1.00 8.01
N SER A 140 4.37 -0.76 7.53
CA SER A 140 3.24 -1.73 7.55
C SER A 140 3.04 -2.43 6.22
N ALA A 141 3.36 -1.78 5.10
CA ALA A 141 3.16 -2.34 3.77
C ALA A 141 4.18 -1.79 2.77
N LEU A 142 4.53 -2.62 1.79
CA LEU A 142 5.13 -2.17 0.55
C LEU A 142 4.08 -2.25 -0.56
N LEU A 143 4.05 -1.24 -1.41
CA LEU A 143 3.16 -1.15 -2.55
C LEU A 143 3.98 -0.96 -3.83
N PRO A 144 4.56 -2.05 -4.39
CA PRO A 144 5.14 -2.03 -5.74
C PRO A 144 4.08 -1.61 -6.74
N MET A 145 4.42 -0.69 -7.65
CA MET A 145 3.48 -0.16 -8.64
C MET A 145 4.16 0.20 -9.96
N GLY A 146 3.36 0.15 -11.01
CA GLY A 146 3.78 0.46 -12.37
C GLY A 146 2.68 0.17 -13.38
N TYR A 147 2.93 0.43 -14.64
CA TYR A 147 2.03 0.01 -15.70
C TYR A 147 2.05 -1.53 -15.83
N PRO A 148 0.89 -2.20 -15.84
CA PRO A 148 0.84 -3.64 -16.06
C PRO A 148 1.48 -4.02 -17.41
N GLU A 149 2.22 -5.14 -17.46
CA GLU A 149 2.64 -5.72 -18.74
C GLU A 149 1.43 -6.13 -19.59
N GLU A 150 1.63 -6.21 -20.89
CA GLU A 150 0.56 -6.66 -21.81
C GLU A 150 0.20 -8.11 -21.55
N GLY A 151 -1.11 -8.40 -21.51
CA GLY A 151 -1.62 -9.74 -21.29
C GLY A 151 -1.59 -10.23 -19.84
N VAL A 152 -1.15 -9.42 -18.89
CA VAL A 152 -1.27 -9.76 -17.47
C VAL A 152 -2.74 -9.86 -17.08
N GLN A 153 -3.09 -10.96 -16.45
CA GLN A 153 -4.45 -11.22 -15.98
C GLN A 153 -4.49 -11.31 -14.45
N PRO A 154 -5.63 -11.02 -13.82
CA PRO A 154 -5.81 -11.27 -12.41
C PRO A 154 -5.61 -12.76 -12.07
N ALA A 155 -5.13 -13.03 -10.87
CA ALA A 155 -5.04 -14.42 -10.38
C ALA A 155 -6.44 -15.04 -10.26
N ASN A 156 -6.52 -16.38 -10.37
CA ASN A 156 -7.80 -17.10 -10.28
C ASN A 156 -8.57 -16.81 -8.99
N LEU A 157 -7.87 -16.45 -7.91
CA LEU A 157 -8.48 -16.07 -6.62
C LEU A 157 -9.18 -14.71 -6.65
N HIS A 158 -8.95 -13.88 -7.67
CA HIS A 158 -9.49 -12.51 -7.75
C HIS A 158 -11.02 -12.46 -7.72
N THR A 159 -11.67 -13.43 -8.33
CA THR A 159 -13.15 -13.52 -8.39
C THR A 159 -13.75 -14.53 -7.42
N MET A 160 -12.94 -15.09 -6.53
CA MET A 160 -13.40 -16.07 -5.54
C MET A 160 -13.76 -15.35 -4.24
N TYR A 161 -15.06 -15.25 -3.98
CA TYR A 161 -15.59 -14.65 -2.77
C TYR A 161 -16.29 -15.70 -1.91
N ARG A 162 -16.25 -15.52 -0.59
CA ARG A 162 -17.13 -16.27 0.31
C ARG A 162 -18.56 -15.74 0.21
N ASP A 163 -19.53 -16.57 0.56
CA ASP A 163 -20.93 -16.13 0.63
C ASP A 163 -21.10 -15.00 1.67
N ASN A 164 -22.04 -14.10 1.41
CA ASN A 164 -22.32 -12.99 2.33
C ASN A 164 -22.72 -13.48 3.73
N SER A 165 -23.40 -14.62 3.82
CA SER A 165 -23.77 -15.26 5.09
C SER A 165 -22.57 -15.67 5.96
N ASP A 166 -21.39 -15.87 5.37
CA ASP A 166 -20.15 -16.16 6.10
C ASP A 166 -19.45 -14.92 6.63
N MET A 167 -19.83 -13.75 6.15
CA MET A 167 -19.16 -12.48 6.45
C MET A 167 -20.06 -11.50 7.21
N VAL A 168 -21.38 -11.63 7.05
CA VAL A 168 -22.35 -10.66 7.59
C VAL A 168 -23.41 -11.39 8.41
N GLU A 169 -23.56 -11.00 9.66
CA GLU A 169 -24.63 -11.43 10.55
C GLU A 169 -25.45 -10.20 10.94
N ILE A 170 -26.77 -10.30 10.83
CA ILE A 170 -27.70 -9.24 11.24
C ILE A 170 -28.23 -9.62 12.63
N LEU A 171 -27.91 -8.82 13.66
CA LEU A 171 -28.27 -9.02 15.06
C LEU A 171 -29.48 -8.18 15.46
#